data_2b2aaa649751583654228a3bd5bc06a1
#
_entry.id   2b2aaa649751583654228a3bd5bc06a1
#
_cell.length_a   1.000
_cell.length_b   1.000
_cell.length_c   1.000
_cell.angle_alpha   90.00
_cell.angle_beta   90.00
_cell.angle_gamma   90.00
#
_symmetry.space_group_name_H-M   'P 1'
#
loop_
_entity.id
_entity.type
_entity.pdbx_description
1 polymer ?
#
loop_
_entity_poly.entity_id
_entity_poly.type
_entity_poly.pdbx_seq_one_letter_code
_entity_poly.pdbx_strand_id
1 'polypeptide(L)'
;MSVKAVRVKDIMGVMEEIAPKKLAENWDKPGLAIGDPEREVKKILVALDVIDPVVEEAKRVGADMIVTHHPMLLFRKIESITADTLLGKRIFNLIQNNVAAFSA
;
A
#
# COMPACT_ATOMS: atom_id res chain seq x y z
N MET A 1 -11.84 -7.78 28.51
CA MET A 1 -10.56 -7.93 27.81
C MET A 1 -10.53 -6.99 26.63
N SER A 2 -9.51 -6.16 26.53
CA SER A 2 -9.37 -5.23 25.41
C SER A 2 -8.59 -5.89 24.27
N VAL A 3 -8.99 -5.61 23.05
CA VAL A 3 -8.28 -6.05 21.86
C VAL A 3 -7.43 -4.88 21.35
N LYS A 4 -6.14 -5.12 21.21
CA LYS A 4 -5.23 -4.10 20.69
C LYS A 4 -5.56 -3.81 19.23
N ALA A 5 -5.68 -2.54 18.86
CA ALA A 5 -5.89 -2.14 17.48
C ALA A 5 -4.67 -2.48 16.64
N VAL A 6 -4.90 -3.02 15.45
CA VAL A 6 -3.86 -3.31 14.47
C VAL A 6 -3.69 -2.09 13.59
N ARG A 7 -2.46 -1.66 13.39
CA ARG A 7 -2.13 -0.48 12.59
C ARG A 7 -1.29 -0.86 11.38
N VAL A 8 -1.17 0.06 10.43
CA VAL A 8 -0.34 -0.15 9.24
C VAL A 8 1.06 -0.62 9.63
N LYS A 9 1.68 0.02 10.61
CA LYS A 9 3.03 -0.36 11.07
C LYS A 9 3.11 -1.79 11.60
N ASP A 10 2.04 -2.31 12.19
CA ASP A 10 2.00 -3.69 12.68
C ASP A 10 2.00 -4.69 11.53
N ILE A 11 1.24 -4.39 10.48
CA ILE A 11 1.24 -5.21 9.25
C ILE A 11 2.61 -5.16 8.59
N MET A 12 3.25 -3.99 8.55
CA MET A 12 4.61 -3.84 8.01
C MET A 12 5.61 -4.71 8.78
N GLY A 13 5.48 -4.78 10.11
CA GLY A 13 6.32 -5.63 10.95
C GLY A 13 6.16 -7.11 10.61
N VAL A 14 4.94 -7.57 10.44
CA VAL A 14 4.65 -8.95 10.06
C VAL A 14 5.23 -9.24 8.67
N MET A 15 5.05 -8.33 7.72
CA MET A 15 5.57 -8.50 6.36
C MET A 15 7.08 -8.52 6.34
N GLU A 16 7.75 -7.75 7.20
CA GLU A 16 9.21 -7.78 7.30
C GLU A 16 9.72 -9.15 7.78
N GLU A 17 8.98 -9.82 8.65
CA GLU A 17 9.32 -11.18 9.08
C GLU A 17 9.13 -12.20 7.96
N ILE A 18 8.05 -12.06 7.17
CA ILE A 18 7.72 -12.99 6.07
C ILE A 18 8.63 -12.75 4.86
N ALA A 19 8.85 -11.48 4.50
CA ALA A 19 9.60 -11.08 3.31
C ALA A 19 10.54 -9.91 3.64
N PRO A 20 11.70 -10.17 4.28
CA PRO A 20 12.62 -9.12 4.67
C PRO A 20 13.11 -8.27 3.48
N LYS A 21 13.15 -6.96 3.66
CA LYS A 21 13.60 -6.02 2.62
C LYS A 21 15.01 -6.31 2.14
N LYS A 22 15.88 -6.82 3.01
CA LYS A 22 17.28 -7.16 2.67
C LYS A 22 17.37 -8.25 1.60
N LEU A 23 16.28 -8.98 1.34
CA LEU A 23 16.23 -10.01 0.30
C LEU A 23 15.73 -9.48 -1.04
N ALA A 24 15.32 -8.22 -1.09
CA ALA A 24 14.84 -7.60 -2.33
C ALA A 24 16.02 -7.31 -3.27
N GLU A 25 15.74 -7.36 -4.58
CA GLU A 25 16.72 -6.95 -5.58
C GLU A 25 17.00 -5.44 -5.48
N ASN A 26 18.18 -5.03 -5.94
CA ASN A 26 18.60 -3.61 -5.85
C ASN A 26 17.62 -2.65 -6.54
N TRP A 27 16.97 -3.09 -7.59
CA TRP A 27 16.01 -2.28 -8.34
C TRP A 27 14.60 -2.31 -7.74
N ASP A 28 14.35 -3.23 -6.83
CA ASP A 28 13.06 -3.39 -6.19
C ASP A 28 12.92 -2.36 -5.06
N LYS A 29 11.69 -1.85 -4.86
CA LYS A 29 11.42 -0.83 -3.84
C LYS A 29 10.29 -1.28 -2.91
N PRO A 30 10.55 -2.30 -2.07
CA PRO A 30 9.54 -2.76 -1.13
C PRO A 30 9.30 -1.71 -0.05
N GLY A 31 8.16 -1.79 0.58
CA GLY A 31 7.79 -0.96 1.71
C GLY A 31 6.49 -0.20 1.51
N LEU A 32 6.25 0.75 2.41
CA LEU A 32 5.05 1.56 2.38
C LEU A 32 5.21 2.69 1.37
N ALA A 33 4.40 2.66 0.32
CA ALA A 33 4.40 3.70 -0.69
C ALA A 33 3.44 4.83 -0.35
N ILE A 34 2.27 4.50 0.20
CA ILE A 34 1.23 5.47 0.54
C ILE A 34 0.61 5.06 1.86
N GLY A 35 0.44 6.00 2.77
CA GLY A 35 -0.32 5.76 3.98
C GLY A 35 0.35 6.29 5.23
N ASP A 36 -0.38 6.21 6.33
CA ASP A 36 0.05 6.60 7.66
C ASP A 36 0.33 5.33 8.48
N PRO A 37 1.58 5.13 8.94
CA PRO A 37 1.91 3.94 9.75
C PRO A 37 1.08 3.79 11.02
N GLU A 38 0.55 4.88 11.55
CA GLU A 38 -0.24 4.87 12.78
C GLU A 38 -1.72 4.54 12.56
N ARG A 39 -2.17 4.47 11.30
CA ARG A 39 -3.58 4.25 11.01
C ARG A 39 -4.00 2.83 11.36
N GLU A 40 -5.19 2.70 11.98
CA GLU A 40 -5.80 1.41 12.28
C GLU A 40 -6.22 0.69 10.99
N VAL A 41 -5.95 -0.61 10.92
CA VAL A 41 -6.29 -1.46 9.78
C VAL A 41 -7.22 -2.57 10.25
N LYS A 42 -8.37 -2.67 9.60
CA LYS A 42 -9.36 -3.73 9.87
C LYS A 42 -9.52 -4.67 8.68
N LYS A 43 -9.22 -4.22 7.47
CA LYS A 43 -9.39 -5.01 6.25
C LYS A 43 -8.23 -4.76 5.30
N ILE A 44 -7.64 -5.85 4.82
CA ILE A 44 -6.51 -5.84 3.90
C ILE A 44 -6.94 -6.52 2.59
N LEU A 45 -6.61 -5.89 1.47
CA LEU A 45 -6.73 -6.50 0.14
C LEU A 45 -5.34 -6.91 -0.33
N VAL A 46 -5.16 -8.18 -0.65
CA VAL A 46 -3.89 -8.70 -1.16
C VAL A 46 -4.00 -8.84 -2.68
N ALA A 47 -3.02 -8.32 -3.39
CA ALA A 47 -3.00 -8.36 -4.86
C ALA A 47 -1.56 -8.45 -5.37
N LEU A 48 -1.41 -8.70 -6.66
CA LEU A 48 -0.09 -8.75 -7.28
C LEU A 48 0.46 -7.34 -7.50
N ASP A 49 -0.39 -6.45 -8.02
CA ASP A 49 -0.03 -5.07 -8.37
C ASP A 49 -1.10 -4.08 -7.91
N VAL A 50 -0.72 -2.82 -7.76
CA VAL A 50 -1.66 -1.72 -7.55
C VAL A 50 -2.05 -1.17 -8.93
N ILE A 51 -3.11 -1.73 -9.50
CA ILE A 51 -3.69 -1.28 -10.77
C ILE A 51 -5.11 -0.76 -10.53
N ASP A 52 -5.69 -0.06 -11.50
CA ASP A 52 -7.00 0.58 -11.31
C ASP A 52 -8.10 -0.39 -10.86
N PRO A 53 -8.25 -1.61 -11.43
CA PRO A 53 -9.23 -2.56 -10.93
C PRO A 53 -9.03 -2.94 -9.47
N VAL A 54 -7.79 -3.03 -9.00
CA VAL A 54 -7.47 -3.34 -7.60
C VAL A 54 -7.83 -2.17 -6.69
N VAL A 55 -7.55 -0.94 -7.11
CA VAL A 55 -7.94 0.26 -6.36
C VAL A 55 -9.46 0.35 -6.24
N GLU A 56 -10.19 0.10 -7.33
CA GLU A 56 -11.65 0.09 -7.30
C GLU A 56 -12.21 -1.01 -6.40
N GLU A 57 -11.59 -2.20 -6.41
CA GLU A 57 -11.98 -3.29 -5.52
C GLU A 57 -11.74 -2.91 -4.05
N ALA A 58 -10.61 -2.26 -3.74
CA ALA A 58 -10.32 -1.81 -2.39
C ALA A 58 -11.38 -0.82 -1.90
N LYS A 59 -11.82 0.09 -2.77
CA LYS A 59 -12.89 1.04 -2.45
C LYS A 59 -14.22 0.30 -2.21
N ARG A 60 -14.54 -0.65 -3.09
CA ARG A 60 -15.79 -1.41 -3.03
C ARG A 60 -15.92 -2.21 -1.74
N VAL A 61 -14.86 -2.86 -1.31
CA VAL A 61 -14.89 -3.70 -0.10
C VAL A 61 -14.56 -2.94 1.17
N GLY A 62 -14.16 -1.67 1.06
CA GLY A 62 -13.77 -0.87 2.22
C GLY A 62 -12.44 -1.28 2.82
N ALA A 63 -11.47 -1.68 1.98
CA ALA A 63 -10.15 -2.04 2.46
C ALA A 63 -9.42 -0.83 3.02
N ASP A 64 -8.67 -1.05 4.10
CA ASP A 64 -7.85 -0.02 4.73
C ASP A 64 -6.42 -0.02 4.19
N MET A 65 -6.00 -1.15 3.64
CA MET A 65 -4.63 -1.35 3.18
C MET A 65 -4.61 -2.34 2.02
N ILE A 66 -3.78 -2.06 1.02
CA ILE A 66 -3.47 -3.00 -0.06
C ILE A 66 -2.04 -3.48 0.16
N VAL A 67 -1.85 -4.80 0.13
CA VAL A 67 -0.52 -5.43 0.19
C VAL A 67 -0.28 -6.10 -1.14
N THR A 68 0.81 -5.72 -1.82
CA THR A 68 1.15 -6.27 -3.13
C THR A 68 2.54 -6.86 -3.15
N HIS A 69 2.81 -7.68 -4.18
CA HIS A 69 4.14 -8.19 -4.44
C HIS A 69 5.00 -7.16 -5.17
N HIS A 70 4.43 -6.44 -6.14
CA HIS A 70 5.16 -5.44 -6.91
C HIS A 70 4.98 -4.03 -6.34
N PRO A 71 6.06 -3.23 -6.24
CA PRO A 71 5.98 -1.87 -5.76
C PRO A 71 5.17 -0.98 -6.71
N MET A 72 4.32 -0.13 -6.16
CA MET A 72 3.53 0.82 -6.93
C MET A 72 4.41 1.87 -7.62
N LEU A 73 5.49 2.27 -6.97
CA LEU A 73 6.35 3.38 -7.42
C LEU A 73 7.68 2.90 -8.02
N LEU A 74 7.68 1.67 -8.57
CA LEU A 74 8.88 1.07 -9.16
C LEU A 74 9.43 1.93 -10.30
N PHE A 75 10.75 2.22 -10.27
CA PHE A 75 11.48 2.99 -11.27
C PHE A 75 10.97 4.41 -11.50
N ARG A 76 10.14 4.94 -10.60
CA ARG A 76 9.55 6.26 -10.79
C ARG A 76 10.12 7.28 -9.84
N LYS A 77 10.54 8.41 -10.41
CA LYS A 77 10.84 9.62 -9.66
C LYS A 77 9.56 10.48 -9.69
N ILE A 78 9.03 10.80 -8.52
CA ILE A 78 7.82 11.61 -8.43
C ILE A 78 8.24 13.07 -8.32
N GLU A 79 7.87 13.86 -9.32
CA GLU A 79 8.11 15.31 -9.32
C GLU A 79 6.84 16.08 -8.95
N SER A 80 5.69 15.53 -9.30
CA SER A 80 4.40 16.11 -8.95
C SER A 80 3.35 15.01 -8.86
N ILE A 81 2.29 15.29 -8.11
CA ILE A 81 1.14 14.38 -7.98
C ILE A 81 -0.09 15.17 -8.41
N THR A 82 -0.65 14.82 -9.56
CA THR A 82 -1.81 15.49 -10.13
C THR A 82 -2.83 14.47 -10.61
N ALA A 83 -4.10 14.84 -10.58
CA ALA A 83 -5.19 13.93 -10.94
C ALA A 83 -5.35 13.72 -12.46
N ASP A 84 -4.58 14.44 -13.26
CA ASP A 84 -4.62 14.31 -14.72
C ASP A 84 -3.64 13.29 -15.30
N THR A 85 -2.83 12.65 -14.45
CA THR A 85 -1.96 11.55 -14.85
C THR A 85 -2.50 10.24 -14.30
N LEU A 86 -2.16 9.12 -14.94
CA LEU A 86 -2.61 7.80 -14.51
C LEU A 86 -2.11 7.49 -13.09
N LEU A 87 -0.82 7.69 -12.84
CA LEU A 87 -0.23 7.43 -11.53
C LEU A 87 -0.79 8.39 -10.47
N GLY A 88 -0.87 9.68 -10.79
CA GLY A 88 -1.40 10.68 -9.87
C GLY A 88 -2.84 10.39 -9.49
N LYS A 89 -3.65 9.98 -10.45
CA LYS A 89 -5.05 9.62 -10.21
C LYS A 89 -5.18 8.43 -9.23
N ARG A 90 -4.33 7.41 -9.39
CA ARG A 90 -4.28 6.29 -8.44
C ARG A 90 -3.90 6.74 -7.05
N ILE A 91 -2.88 7.57 -6.94
CA ILE A 91 -2.43 8.11 -5.65
C ILE A 91 -3.55 8.90 -4.99
N PHE A 92 -4.22 9.78 -5.75
CA PHE A 92 -5.37 10.54 -5.25
C PHE A 92 -6.48 9.61 -4.75
N ASN A 93 -6.84 8.59 -5.52
CA ASN A 93 -7.87 7.64 -5.13
C ASN A 93 -7.54 6.94 -3.81
N LEU A 94 -6.31 6.49 -3.66
CA LEU A 94 -5.87 5.80 -2.45
C LEU A 94 -5.91 6.72 -1.25
N ILE A 95 -5.38 7.93 -1.38
CA ILE A 95 -5.35 8.89 -0.27
C ILE A 95 -6.76 9.34 0.12
N GLN A 96 -7.60 9.68 -0.86
CA GLN A 96 -8.96 10.14 -0.59
C GLN A 96 -9.85 9.08 0.03
N ASN A 97 -9.61 7.81 -0.30
CA ASN A 97 -10.34 6.70 0.29
C ASN A 97 -9.62 6.10 1.50
N ASN A 98 -8.53 6.73 1.91
CA ASN A 98 -7.79 6.38 3.10
C ASN A 98 -7.28 4.93 3.06
N VAL A 99 -6.72 4.54 1.91
CA VAL A 99 -6.18 3.20 1.69
C VAL A 99 -4.65 3.27 1.64
N ALA A 100 -3.98 2.54 2.53
CA ALA A 100 -2.53 2.42 2.50
C ALA A 100 -2.11 1.41 1.43
N ALA A 101 -0.95 1.62 0.81
CA ALA A 101 -0.40 0.72 -0.19
C ALA A 101 1.02 0.30 0.22
N PHE A 102 1.22 -1.00 0.40
CA PHE A 102 2.48 -1.60 0.83
C PHE A 102 2.87 -2.72 -0.13
N SER A 103 4.15 -2.83 -0.45
CA SER A 103 4.68 -3.94 -1.24
C SER A 103 5.76 -4.70 -0.48
N ALA A 104 5.75 -6.00 -0.68
CA ALA A 104 6.72 -6.89 -0.03
C ALA A 104 7.69 -7.50 -1.03
#